data_8b81f789dfe208397e604ea142ca52d4
#
_entry.id   8b81f789dfe208397e604ea142ca52d4
#
_cell.length_a   1.000
_cell.length_b   1.000
_cell.length_c   1.000
_cell.angle_alpha   90.00
_cell.angle_beta   90.00
_cell.angle_gamma   90.00
#
_symmetry.space_group_name_H-M   'P 1'
#
loop_
_entity.id
_entity.type
_entity.pdbx_description
1 polymer ?
#
loop_
_entity_poly.entity_id
_entity_poly.type
_entity_poly.pdbx_seq_one_letter_code
_entity_poly.pdbx_strand_id
1 'polypeptide(L)'
;MTRYVFSRRAALLTGAAMLAAGVLPAVAQATGPAIHVLKDPSCGCCTAWIEIVAAEGFVVTTELADAEALMRFKMENGIPEAMTSCHTAQVEGYLIEGHVPVADIRRLLDQRPKAVGLAVPGMPWGSPGMGPDTEREAYDFRLIHRDGSTTVFSRYTAA
;
A
#
# COMPACT_ATOMS: atom_id res chain seq x y z
N MET A 1 87.28 -5.03 -4.72
CA MET A 1 86.40 -5.20 -3.55
C MET A 1 85.64 -3.89 -3.35
N THR A 2 84.43 -3.77 -3.93
CA THR A 2 83.65 -2.54 -3.92
C THR A 2 82.47 -2.70 -2.90
N ARG A 3 82.54 -1.93 -1.82
CA ARG A 3 81.54 -1.99 -0.76
C ARG A 3 80.36 -1.04 -1.15
N TYR A 4 79.18 -1.58 -1.38
CA TYR A 4 77.96 -0.78 -1.52
C TYR A 4 77.39 -0.39 -0.12
N VAL A 5 77.38 0.91 0.12
CA VAL A 5 76.74 1.48 1.33
C VAL A 5 75.25 1.71 1.05
N PHE A 6 74.37 0.92 1.67
CA PHE A 6 72.93 1.13 1.62
C PHE A 6 72.52 2.32 2.48
N SER A 7 72.04 3.36 1.83
CA SER A 7 71.50 4.55 2.47
C SER A 7 70.14 4.24 3.12
N ARG A 8 70.01 4.50 4.42
CA ARG A 8 68.79 4.30 5.27
C ARG A 8 67.69 5.32 5.05
N ARG A 9 67.61 6.00 3.90
CA ARG A 9 66.65 7.10 3.66
C ARG A 9 65.56 6.81 2.62
N ALA A 10 65.40 5.55 2.19
CA ALA A 10 64.45 5.18 1.13
C ALA A 10 63.30 4.27 1.62
N ALA A 11 62.82 4.42 2.86
CA ALA A 11 61.76 3.57 3.40
C ALA A 11 60.75 4.37 4.20
N LEU A 12 60.08 5.38 3.61
CA LEU A 12 58.88 6.01 4.23
C LEU A 12 58.05 6.74 3.14
N LEU A 13 57.56 6.03 2.15
CA LEU A 13 56.46 6.50 1.26
C LEU A 13 55.61 5.31 0.82
N THR A 14 55.08 4.55 1.77
CA THR A 14 53.95 3.66 1.49
C THR A 14 52.69 4.44 1.82
N GLY A 15 52.07 4.97 0.75
CA GLY A 15 50.85 5.76 0.83
C GLY A 15 49.71 4.93 1.40
N ALA A 16 49.01 5.50 2.37
CA ALA A 16 47.72 5.05 2.83
C ALA A 16 46.68 5.35 1.71
N ALA A 17 46.41 4.36 0.86
CA ALA A 17 45.23 4.38 0.00
C ALA A 17 44.00 4.18 0.90
N MET A 18 43.37 5.27 1.33
CA MET A 18 42.04 5.21 1.92
C MET A 18 41.05 4.73 0.86
N LEU A 19 40.64 3.47 0.98
CA LEU A 19 39.44 2.95 0.31
C LEU A 19 38.22 3.73 0.90
N ALA A 20 37.81 4.79 0.23
CA ALA A 20 36.54 5.40 0.43
C ALA A 20 35.46 4.37 0.00
N ALA A 21 35.05 3.51 0.92
CA ALA A 21 33.89 2.66 0.74
C ALA A 21 32.69 3.61 0.62
N GLY A 22 32.28 3.91 -0.61
CA GLY A 22 31.05 4.65 -0.88
C GLY A 22 29.89 3.86 -0.30
N VAL A 23 29.31 4.37 0.78
CA VAL A 23 28.03 3.88 1.30
C VAL A 23 26.97 4.28 0.27
N LEU A 24 26.66 3.37 -0.66
CA LEU A 24 25.48 3.53 -1.52
C LEU A 24 24.26 3.56 -0.61
N PRO A 25 23.37 4.55 -0.75
CA PRO A 25 22.12 4.54 -0.02
C PRO A 25 21.38 3.25 -0.41
N ALA A 26 21.14 2.37 0.55
CA ALA A 26 20.27 1.23 0.37
C ALA A 26 18.89 1.79 0.07
N VAL A 27 18.43 1.66 -1.17
CA VAL A 27 17.03 1.92 -1.52
C VAL A 27 16.24 0.89 -0.73
N ALA A 28 15.56 1.31 0.33
CA ALA A 28 14.67 0.45 1.08
C ALA A 28 13.56 -0.01 0.13
N GLN A 29 13.64 -1.24 -0.34
CA GLN A 29 12.54 -1.84 -1.08
C GLN A 29 11.38 -1.98 -0.09
N ALA A 30 10.19 -1.52 -0.50
CA ALA A 30 8.97 -1.76 0.27
C ALA A 30 8.83 -3.28 0.43
N THR A 31 8.88 -3.74 1.69
CA THR A 31 8.81 -5.16 2.06
C THR A 31 7.42 -5.55 2.59
N GLY A 32 6.45 -4.63 2.46
CA GLY A 32 5.09 -4.82 2.94
C GLY A 32 4.25 -5.74 2.05
N PRO A 33 3.01 -6.04 2.46
CA PRO A 33 2.09 -6.85 1.68
C PRO A 33 1.88 -6.28 0.27
N ALA A 34 1.86 -7.15 -0.74
CA ALA A 34 1.51 -6.76 -2.09
C ALA A 34 0.00 -6.52 -2.18
N ILE A 35 -0.38 -5.39 -2.78
CA ILE A 35 -1.78 -5.03 -3.05
C ILE A 35 -1.95 -4.66 -4.52
N HIS A 36 -2.93 -5.27 -5.17
CA HIS A 36 -3.26 -5.02 -6.57
C HIS A 36 -4.57 -4.25 -6.66
N VAL A 37 -4.58 -3.11 -7.36
CA VAL A 37 -5.72 -2.19 -7.40
C VAL A 37 -6.28 -2.06 -8.80
N LEU A 38 -7.57 -2.39 -8.97
CA LEU A 38 -8.33 -2.13 -10.18
C LEU A 38 -9.09 -0.81 -10.01
N LYS A 39 -8.88 0.14 -10.94
CA LYS A 39 -9.52 1.46 -10.90
C LYS A 39 -9.82 2.00 -12.29
N ASP A 40 -10.80 2.90 -12.38
CA ASP A 40 -11.02 3.71 -13.57
C ASP A 40 -9.85 4.67 -13.81
N PRO A 41 -9.37 4.84 -15.05
CA PRO A 41 -8.24 5.75 -15.37
C PRO A 41 -8.50 7.19 -14.93
N SER A 42 -9.73 7.67 -14.95
CA SER A 42 -10.12 9.03 -14.59
C SER A 42 -10.33 9.24 -13.09
N CYS A 43 -10.30 8.18 -12.27
CA CYS A 43 -10.56 8.26 -10.83
C CYS A 43 -9.37 8.88 -10.06
N GLY A 44 -9.45 10.19 -9.78
CA GLY A 44 -8.43 10.94 -9.04
C GLY A 44 -8.34 10.54 -7.56
N CYS A 45 -9.48 10.37 -6.89
CA CYS A 45 -9.52 9.96 -5.48
C CYS A 45 -8.95 8.55 -5.27
N CYS A 46 -9.13 7.64 -6.24
CA CYS A 46 -8.49 6.32 -6.22
C CYS A 46 -6.96 6.45 -6.24
N THR A 47 -6.43 7.38 -7.03
CA THR A 47 -4.98 7.65 -7.09
C THR A 47 -4.48 8.16 -5.73
N ALA A 48 -5.19 9.09 -5.10
CA ALA A 48 -4.85 9.60 -3.77
C ALA A 48 -4.87 8.48 -2.70
N TRP A 49 -5.84 7.55 -2.76
CA TRP A 49 -5.87 6.39 -1.86
C TRP A 49 -4.67 5.47 -2.08
N ILE A 50 -4.31 5.20 -3.34
CA ILE A 50 -3.14 4.39 -3.70
C ILE A 50 -1.85 4.99 -3.12
N GLU A 51 -1.68 6.31 -3.22
CA GLU A 51 -0.52 7.01 -2.66
C GLU A 51 -0.43 6.86 -1.14
N ILE A 52 -1.57 6.94 -0.43
CA ILE A 52 -1.64 6.71 1.02
C ILE A 52 -1.23 5.28 1.35
N VAL A 53 -1.77 4.28 0.65
CA VAL A 53 -1.46 2.86 0.89
C VAL A 53 0.02 2.56 0.62
N ALA A 54 0.58 3.13 -0.46
CA ALA A 54 2.00 2.99 -0.78
C ALA A 54 2.90 3.65 0.27
N ALA A 55 2.54 4.85 0.75
CA ALA A 55 3.28 5.56 1.81
C ALA A 55 3.29 4.79 3.13
N GLU A 56 2.25 4.00 3.38
CA GLU A 56 2.14 3.09 4.52
C GLU A 56 2.88 1.75 4.34
N GLY A 57 3.64 1.61 3.26
CA GLY A 57 4.58 0.49 3.04
C GLY A 57 4.02 -0.71 2.31
N PHE A 58 2.82 -0.62 1.72
CA PHE A 58 2.33 -1.66 0.81
C PHE A 58 3.04 -1.60 -0.55
N VAL A 59 3.26 -2.76 -1.16
CA VAL A 59 3.76 -2.84 -2.54
C VAL A 59 2.57 -2.80 -3.49
N VAL A 60 2.28 -1.61 -4.04
CA VAL A 60 1.08 -1.37 -4.85
C VAL A 60 1.34 -1.63 -6.32
N THR A 61 0.46 -2.39 -6.97
CA THR A 61 0.33 -2.50 -8.42
C THR A 61 -1.05 -2.02 -8.84
N THR A 62 -1.16 -1.40 -10.02
CA THR A 62 -2.44 -0.83 -10.49
C THR A 62 -2.78 -1.35 -11.88
N GLU A 63 -4.03 -1.74 -12.05
CA GLU A 63 -4.64 -2.08 -13.33
C GLU A 63 -5.77 -1.11 -13.63
N LEU A 64 -5.82 -0.64 -14.88
CA LEU A 64 -6.88 0.25 -15.34
C LEU A 64 -8.00 -0.58 -15.97
N ALA A 65 -9.23 -0.34 -15.52
CA ALA A 65 -10.43 -0.98 -16.00
C ALA A 65 -11.52 0.06 -16.23
N ASP A 66 -12.31 -0.12 -17.27
CA ASP A 66 -13.51 0.69 -17.44
C ASP A 66 -14.60 0.32 -16.41
N ALA A 67 -15.64 1.14 -16.33
CA ALA A 67 -16.69 0.97 -15.35
C ALA A 67 -17.41 -0.38 -15.46
N GLU A 68 -17.60 -0.90 -16.67
CA GLU A 68 -18.26 -2.18 -16.90
C GLU A 68 -17.38 -3.35 -16.44
N ALA A 69 -16.11 -3.36 -16.83
CA ALA A 69 -15.15 -4.37 -16.41
C ALA A 69 -14.96 -4.38 -14.90
N LEU A 70 -14.88 -3.18 -14.29
CA LEU A 70 -14.74 -3.04 -12.84
C LEU A 70 -15.99 -3.56 -12.10
N MET A 71 -17.19 -3.23 -12.57
CA MET A 71 -18.44 -3.74 -11.97
C MET A 71 -18.55 -5.25 -12.11
N ARG A 72 -18.25 -5.80 -13.28
CA ARG A 72 -18.22 -7.24 -13.50
C ARG A 72 -17.26 -7.93 -12.54
N PHE A 73 -16.03 -7.42 -12.41
CA PHE A 73 -15.05 -7.95 -11.47
C PHE A 73 -15.59 -7.99 -10.03
N LYS A 74 -16.25 -6.92 -9.56
CA LYS A 74 -16.82 -6.85 -8.22
C LYS A 74 -17.87 -7.94 -7.99
N MET A 75 -18.82 -8.07 -8.92
CA MET A 75 -19.90 -9.04 -8.83
C MET A 75 -19.39 -10.49 -8.86
N GLU A 76 -18.48 -10.80 -9.79
CA GLU A 76 -17.88 -12.14 -9.92
C GLU A 76 -17.05 -12.56 -8.70
N ASN A 77 -16.52 -11.58 -7.95
CA ASN A 77 -15.72 -11.82 -6.74
C ASN A 77 -16.50 -11.65 -5.43
N GLY A 78 -17.82 -11.54 -5.49
CA GLY A 78 -18.69 -11.59 -4.31
C GLY A 78 -18.82 -10.29 -3.53
N ILE A 79 -18.54 -9.15 -4.18
CA ILE A 79 -18.87 -7.83 -3.60
C ILE A 79 -20.33 -7.53 -3.94
N PRO A 80 -21.24 -7.40 -2.95
CA PRO A 80 -22.62 -7.05 -3.20
C PRO A 80 -22.73 -5.65 -3.83
N GLU A 81 -23.69 -5.46 -4.75
CA GLU A 81 -23.91 -4.18 -5.43
C GLU A 81 -24.02 -3.01 -4.44
N ALA A 82 -24.76 -3.19 -3.32
CA ALA A 82 -24.91 -2.18 -2.27
C ALA A 82 -23.61 -1.84 -1.53
N MET A 83 -22.52 -2.60 -1.74
CA MET A 83 -21.22 -2.37 -1.12
C MET A 83 -20.20 -1.78 -2.10
N THR A 84 -20.60 -1.52 -3.34
CA THR A 84 -19.66 -1.03 -4.37
C THR A 84 -19.22 0.41 -4.12
N SER A 85 -17.99 0.69 -4.51
CA SER A 85 -17.34 2.00 -4.48
C SER A 85 -16.55 2.23 -5.79
N CYS A 86 -15.60 3.16 -5.81
CA CYS A 86 -14.93 3.59 -7.04
C CYS A 86 -13.77 2.69 -7.49
N HIS A 87 -13.19 1.88 -6.62
CA HIS A 87 -12.11 0.94 -6.96
C HIS A 87 -12.19 -0.32 -6.11
N THR A 88 -11.50 -1.36 -6.55
CA THR A 88 -11.35 -2.61 -5.80
C THR A 88 -9.88 -2.99 -5.74
N ALA A 89 -9.39 -3.35 -4.57
CA ALA A 89 -8.04 -3.87 -4.42
C ALA A 89 -8.06 -5.32 -3.92
N GLN A 90 -7.00 -6.07 -4.25
CA GLN A 90 -6.75 -7.43 -3.76
C GLN A 90 -5.49 -7.44 -2.92
N VAL A 91 -5.57 -8.00 -1.70
CA VAL A 91 -4.44 -8.16 -0.80
C VAL A 91 -4.57 -9.48 -0.04
N GLU A 92 -3.57 -10.35 -0.16
CA GLU A 92 -3.49 -11.63 0.55
C GLU A 92 -4.80 -12.47 0.54
N GLY A 93 -5.52 -12.44 -0.59
CA GLY A 93 -6.77 -13.18 -0.78
C GLY A 93 -8.03 -12.47 -0.30
N TYR A 94 -7.93 -11.26 0.22
CA TYR A 94 -9.07 -10.40 0.53
C TYR A 94 -9.30 -9.34 -0.54
N LEU A 95 -10.55 -8.90 -0.66
CA LEU A 95 -10.93 -7.72 -1.43
C LEU A 95 -11.09 -6.51 -0.52
N ILE A 96 -10.60 -5.38 -1.00
CA ILE A 96 -10.76 -4.08 -0.35
C ILE A 96 -11.52 -3.19 -1.32
N GLU A 97 -12.74 -2.84 -0.96
CA GLU A 97 -13.64 -2.07 -1.80
C GLU A 97 -13.72 -0.62 -1.33
N GLY A 98 -13.25 0.30 -2.18
CA GLY A 98 -13.26 1.73 -1.89
C GLY A 98 -12.19 2.19 -0.89
N HIS A 99 -12.42 3.32 -0.28
CA HIS A 99 -11.45 4.10 0.47
C HIS A 99 -11.22 3.60 1.91
N VAL A 100 -10.92 2.30 2.07
CA VAL A 100 -10.67 1.67 3.37
C VAL A 100 -9.35 2.16 3.96
N PRO A 101 -9.29 2.59 5.24
CA PRO A 101 -8.07 2.99 5.90
C PRO A 101 -7.07 1.85 6.03
N VAL A 102 -5.79 2.17 5.93
CA VAL A 102 -4.70 1.19 6.06
C VAL A 102 -4.74 0.46 7.40
N ALA A 103 -5.12 1.13 8.48
CA ALA A 103 -5.26 0.51 9.80
C ALA A 103 -6.30 -0.63 9.80
N ASP A 104 -7.41 -0.47 9.08
CA ASP A 104 -8.43 -1.51 8.95
C ASP A 104 -7.98 -2.65 8.02
N ILE A 105 -7.24 -2.33 6.95
CA ILE A 105 -6.62 -3.36 6.10
C ILE A 105 -5.65 -4.21 6.93
N ARG A 106 -4.74 -3.59 7.68
CA ARG A 106 -3.80 -4.31 8.56
C ARG A 106 -4.54 -5.18 9.57
N ARG A 107 -5.57 -4.65 10.23
CA ARG A 107 -6.39 -5.40 11.18
C ARG A 107 -7.09 -6.58 10.52
N LEU A 108 -7.61 -6.45 9.29
CA LEU A 108 -8.17 -7.56 8.52
C LEU A 108 -7.12 -8.65 8.27
N LEU A 109 -5.90 -8.26 7.85
CA LEU A 109 -4.80 -9.18 7.59
C LEU A 109 -4.31 -9.89 8.86
N ASP A 110 -4.35 -9.23 10.00
CA ASP A 110 -3.96 -9.82 11.30
C ASP A 110 -5.02 -10.79 11.82
N GLN A 111 -6.31 -10.43 11.72
CA GLN A 111 -7.42 -11.24 12.23
C GLN A 111 -7.79 -12.43 11.36
N ARG A 112 -7.49 -12.37 10.06
CA ARG A 112 -7.75 -13.43 9.09
C ARG A 112 -9.18 -14.04 9.13
N PRO A 113 -10.26 -13.22 9.17
CA PRO A 113 -11.61 -13.74 9.20
C PRO A 113 -11.95 -14.51 7.91
N LYS A 114 -12.87 -15.47 8.00
CA LYS A 114 -13.40 -16.17 6.81
C LYS A 114 -14.40 -15.27 6.08
N ALA A 115 -13.89 -14.35 5.28
CA ALA A 115 -14.68 -13.30 4.60
C ALA A 115 -14.20 -13.11 3.15
N VAL A 116 -14.95 -12.35 2.37
CA VAL A 116 -14.56 -11.84 1.05
C VAL A 116 -13.56 -10.68 1.25
N GLY A 117 -13.86 -9.75 2.14
CA GLY A 117 -13.03 -8.59 2.39
C GLY A 117 -13.75 -7.47 3.13
N LEU A 118 -13.25 -6.25 2.99
CA LEU A 118 -13.81 -5.03 3.56
C LEU A 118 -14.37 -4.11 2.48
N ALA A 119 -15.44 -3.40 2.80
CA ALA A 119 -15.99 -2.35 1.95
C ALA A 119 -16.33 -1.09 2.74
N VAL A 120 -16.13 0.07 2.10
CA VAL A 120 -16.84 1.30 2.42
C VAL A 120 -17.73 1.64 1.23
N PRO A 121 -19.06 1.48 1.35
CA PRO A 121 -19.95 1.76 0.23
C PRO A 121 -19.96 3.27 -0.09
N GLY A 122 -20.03 3.57 -1.38
CA GLY A 122 -19.96 4.96 -1.83
C GLY A 122 -18.56 5.56 -1.71
N MET A 123 -18.50 6.85 -1.43
CA MET A 123 -17.25 7.63 -1.31
C MET A 123 -17.41 8.67 -0.17
N PRO A 124 -17.46 8.23 1.10
CA PRO A 124 -17.72 9.14 2.21
C PRO A 124 -16.60 10.19 2.33
N TRP A 125 -17.02 11.45 2.55
CA TRP A 125 -16.10 12.56 2.73
C TRP A 125 -15.22 12.35 3.97
N GLY A 126 -13.95 12.69 3.88
CA GLY A 126 -12.95 12.47 4.93
C GLY A 126 -12.45 11.03 5.06
N SER A 127 -12.92 10.08 4.22
CA SER A 127 -12.24 8.80 4.08
C SER A 127 -10.88 8.98 3.36
N PRO A 128 -9.90 8.06 3.52
CA PRO A 128 -8.57 8.23 2.94
C PRO A 128 -8.59 8.53 1.44
N GLY A 129 -8.07 9.69 1.02
CA GLY A 129 -8.10 10.16 -0.37
C GLY A 129 -9.38 10.88 -0.79
N MET A 130 -10.35 11.07 0.12
CA MET A 130 -11.63 11.75 -0.11
C MET A 130 -11.80 13.02 0.71
N GLY A 131 -10.76 13.82 0.82
CA GLY A 131 -10.74 15.07 1.58
C GLY A 131 -10.08 14.95 2.95
N PRO A 132 -10.09 16.05 3.74
CA PRO A 132 -9.42 16.08 5.03
C PRO A 132 -10.21 15.30 6.10
N ASP A 133 -9.50 14.54 6.92
CA ASP A 133 -10.09 13.78 8.03
C ASP A 133 -10.79 14.66 9.08
N THR A 134 -10.39 15.94 9.16
CA THR A 134 -10.99 16.95 10.06
C THR A 134 -12.41 17.39 9.66
N GLU A 135 -12.86 17.01 8.47
CA GLU A 135 -14.20 17.29 7.95
C GLU A 135 -14.96 15.98 7.69
N ARG A 136 -14.53 14.89 8.32
CA ARG A 136 -15.07 13.56 8.08
C ARG A 136 -16.53 13.47 8.44
N GLU A 137 -17.33 12.96 7.51
CA GLU A 137 -18.69 12.47 7.80
C GLU A 137 -18.64 11.10 8.52
N ALA A 138 -19.72 10.72 9.18
CA ALA A 138 -19.80 9.41 9.81
C ALA A 138 -20.02 8.31 8.77
N TYR A 139 -19.25 7.22 8.87
CA TYR A 139 -19.41 6.05 8.00
C TYR A 139 -18.93 4.76 8.67
N ASP A 140 -19.44 3.63 8.17
CA ASP A 140 -19.05 2.29 8.63
C ASP A 140 -18.24 1.56 7.54
N PHE A 141 -17.15 0.92 7.94
CA PHE A 141 -16.53 -0.13 7.14
C PHE A 141 -17.20 -1.46 7.45
N ARG A 142 -17.49 -2.20 6.40
CA ARG A 142 -18.25 -3.44 6.51
C ARG A 142 -17.38 -4.63 6.07
N LEU A 143 -17.41 -5.68 6.87
CA LEU A 143 -16.88 -6.98 6.50
C LEU A 143 -17.92 -7.67 5.61
N ILE A 144 -17.51 -8.09 4.41
CA ILE A 144 -18.34 -8.85 3.47
C ILE A 144 -18.10 -10.35 3.73
N HIS A 145 -19.13 -11.06 4.15
CA HIS A 145 -19.08 -12.51 4.33
C HIS A 145 -19.25 -13.24 3.00
N ARG A 146 -18.83 -14.53 2.96
CA ARG A 146 -18.89 -15.33 1.74
C ARG A 146 -20.31 -15.66 1.26
N ASP A 147 -21.31 -15.51 2.12
CA ASP A 147 -22.73 -15.64 1.80
C ASP A 147 -23.36 -14.34 1.29
N GLY A 148 -22.56 -13.28 1.11
CA GLY A 148 -23.00 -11.95 0.69
C GLY A 148 -23.55 -11.07 1.81
N SER A 149 -23.73 -11.60 3.03
CA SER A 149 -24.09 -10.77 4.18
C SER A 149 -22.97 -9.84 4.61
N THR A 150 -23.29 -8.79 5.36
CA THR A 150 -22.29 -7.84 5.84
C THR A 150 -22.47 -7.52 7.31
N THR A 151 -21.35 -7.32 8.01
CA THR A 151 -21.32 -6.82 9.39
C THR A 151 -20.43 -5.59 9.51
N VAL A 152 -20.68 -4.73 10.50
CA VAL A 152 -19.80 -3.58 10.77
C VAL A 152 -18.47 -4.10 11.27
N PHE A 153 -17.38 -3.72 10.57
CA PHE A 153 -16.02 -4.02 10.97
C PHE A 153 -15.41 -2.87 11.77
N SER A 154 -15.58 -1.63 11.31
CA SER A 154 -15.16 -0.40 11.99
C SER A 154 -16.22 0.66 11.81
N ARG A 155 -16.29 1.57 12.77
CA ARG A 155 -17.16 2.74 12.72
C ARG A 155 -16.33 4.00 12.91
N TYR A 156 -16.48 4.95 12.02
CA TYR A 156 -15.86 6.26 12.08
C TYR A 156 -16.96 7.31 12.31
N THR A 157 -16.83 8.04 13.39
CA THR A 157 -17.76 9.14 13.70
C THR A 157 -17.40 10.37 12.87
N ALA A 158 -18.35 11.29 12.69
CA ALA A 158 -18.05 12.61 12.15
C ALA A 158 -16.95 13.30 12.99
N ALA A 159 -16.07 14.06 12.31
CA ALA A 159 -15.04 14.85 12.96
C ALA A 159 -15.61 16.15 13.51
#